data_a94ee04f6ac68dc20f50b8bb76aca7f3
#
_entry.id   a94ee04f6ac68dc20f50b8bb76aca7f3
#
_cell.length_a   1.000
_cell.length_b   1.000
_cell.length_c   1.000
_cell.angle_alpha   90.00
_cell.angle_beta   90.00
_cell.angle_gamma   90.00
#
_symmetry.space_group_name_H-M   'P 1'
#
loop_
_entity.id
_entity.type
_entity.pdbx_description
1 polymer ?
#
loop_
_entity_poly.entity_id
_entity_poly.type
_entity_poly.pdbx_seq_one_letter_code
_entity_poly.pdbx_strand_id
1 'polypeptide(L)'
;MSKKKILLLLGGPSKERKVSLSTGRAVYLALRKLGYEVIKFDPKIGSKFFLQYNCDLAFNALHGQFGEDGTIQSLLERQKIPYTHSGVKSSAIAMDKLKSKKKFIKAKIKTPEFKVIKKISDLNNIISKKKFVLKPINEGSSVGVVICKNLSSLNKVEVKMYLKKYGKLLQEEFIEGKEVQAAVMGSKALGAIEIKPSRNFYDYNAKYSRNAKTKHIMPANLEKKIYNKVLQIAFRAHKCLSCRGVTRSDFRVTRDNEIYILETNTQPGMTPLSLVPEIADYSGIAFVKLIKWMVLDASTNR
;
A
#
# COMPACT_ATOMS: atom_id res chain seq x y z
N MET A 1 -32.17 16.29 -8.85
CA MET A 1 -30.71 16.47 -8.77
C MET A 1 -30.04 15.52 -9.74
N SER A 2 -29.19 16.00 -10.64
CA SER A 2 -28.42 15.15 -11.57
C SER A 2 -27.52 14.18 -10.75
N LYS A 3 -27.44 12.92 -11.20
CA LYS A 3 -26.56 11.94 -10.56
C LYS A 3 -25.11 12.35 -10.76
N LYS A 4 -24.28 12.35 -9.68
CA LYS A 4 -22.85 12.60 -9.82
C LYS A 4 -22.22 11.59 -10.77
N LYS A 5 -21.37 12.11 -11.66
CA LYS A 5 -20.58 11.33 -12.64
C LYS A 5 -19.20 11.03 -12.07
N ILE A 6 -18.87 9.78 -11.92
CA ILE A 6 -17.59 9.34 -11.38
C ILE A 6 -16.73 8.71 -12.45
N LEU A 7 -15.55 9.26 -12.69
CA LEU A 7 -14.52 8.67 -13.53
C LEU A 7 -13.80 7.58 -12.73
N LEU A 8 -14.08 6.33 -13.00
CA LEU A 8 -13.43 5.20 -12.37
C LEU A 8 -12.18 4.80 -13.14
N LEU A 9 -11.01 5.10 -12.58
CA LEU A 9 -9.71 4.73 -13.12
C LEU A 9 -9.38 3.30 -12.71
N LEU A 10 -9.14 2.40 -13.67
CA LEU A 10 -8.84 0.98 -13.42
C LEU A 10 -7.91 0.42 -14.51
N GLY A 11 -7.25 -0.70 -14.25
CA GLY A 11 -6.30 -1.29 -15.18
C GLY A 11 -4.91 -0.64 -15.10
N GLY A 12 -4.60 0.25 -16.02
CA GLY A 12 -3.33 0.97 -16.07
C GLY A 12 -2.14 0.14 -16.58
N PRO A 13 -0.95 0.76 -16.72
CA PRO A 13 0.22 0.14 -17.33
C PRO A 13 1.05 -0.71 -16.36
N SER A 14 0.78 -0.67 -15.03
CA SER A 14 1.62 -1.32 -14.04
C SER A 14 1.53 -2.86 -14.07
N LYS A 15 2.49 -3.53 -13.43
CA LYS A 15 2.48 -4.98 -13.23
C LYS A 15 1.29 -5.45 -12.37
N GLU A 16 0.70 -4.55 -11.59
CA GLU A 16 -0.45 -4.81 -10.73
C GLU A 16 -1.81 -4.61 -11.44
N ARG A 17 -1.78 -4.52 -12.78
CA ARG A 17 -2.99 -4.33 -13.62
C ARG A 17 -4.14 -5.28 -13.26
N LYS A 18 -3.87 -6.56 -13.02
CA LYS A 18 -4.90 -7.55 -12.67
C LYS A 18 -5.59 -7.20 -11.34
N VAL A 19 -4.83 -6.74 -10.37
CA VAL A 19 -5.35 -6.29 -9.07
C VAL A 19 -6.21 -5.03 -9.27
N SER A 20 -5.73 -4.08 -10.06
CA SER A 20 -6.46 -2.85 -10.41
C SER A 20 -7.81 -3.14 -11.10
N LEU A 21 -7.84 -4.05 -12.05
CA LEU A 21 -9.08 -4.47 -12.71
C LEU A 21 -10.07 -5.12 -11.73
N SER A 22 -9.57 -5.94 -10.81
CA SER A 22 -10.40 -6.58 -9.77
C SER A 22 -10.94 -5.55 -8.77
N THR A 23 -10.08 -4.64 -8.27
CA THR A 23 -10.49 -3.50 -7.43
C THR A 23 -11.53 -2.64 -8.14
N GLY A 24 -11.25 -2.26 -9.41
CA GLY A 24 -12.15 -1.44 -10.21
C GLY A 24 -13.52 -2.10 -10.41
N ARG A 25 -13.57 -3.41 -10.62
CA ARG A 25 -14.85 -4.15 -10.72
C ARG A 25 -15.65 -4.07 -9.43
N ALA A 26 -15.03 -4.31 -8.28
CA ALA A 26 -15.72 -4.25 -6.99
C ALA A 26 -16.22 -2.84 -6.68
N VAL A 27 -15.38 -1.83 -6.91
CA VAL A 27 -15.73 -0.41 -6.74
C VAL A 27 -16.86 -0.01 -7.69
N TYR A 28 -16.80 -0.42 -8.96
CA TYR A 28 -17.87 -0.14 -9.94
C TYR A 28 -19.23 -0.62 -9.44
N LEU A 29 -19.31 -1.85 -8.96
CA LEU A 29 -20.58 -2.40 -8.44
C LEU A 29 -21.10 -1.61 -7.24
N ALA A 30 -20.20 -1.21 -6.33
CA ALA A 30 -20.56 -0.40 -5.16
C ALA A 30 -21.04 1.01 -5.56
N LEU A 31 -20.35 1.68 -6.50
CA LEU A 31 -20.74 2.99 -7.02
C LEU A 31 -22.11 2.94 -7.73
N ARG A 32 -22.35 1.89 -8.52
CA ARG A 32 -23.67 1.68 -9.17
C ARG A 32 -24.78 1.43 -8.14
N LYS A 33 -24.51 0.67 -7.09
CA LYS A 33 -25.47 0.45 -5.97
C LYS A 33 -25.77 1.75 -5.23
N LEU A 34 -24.83 2.68 -5.17
CA LEU A 34 -25.00 4.02 -4.58
C LEU A 34 -25.74 5.01 -5.51
N GLY A 35 -26.09 4.58 -6.74
CA GLY A 35 -26.83 5.38 -7.70
C GLY A 35 -25.97 6.35 -8.53
N TYR A 36 -24.63 6.30 -8.47
CA TYR A 36 -23.76 7.13 -9.27
C TYR A 36 -23.75 6.72 -10.74
N GLU A 37 -23.55 7.68 -11.63
CA GLU A 37 -23.14 7.44 -13.01
C GLU A 37 -21.64 7.15 -13.03
N VAL A 38 -21.22 6.06 -13.69
CA VAL A 38 -19.80 5.62 -13.65
C VAL A 38 -19.26 5.46 -15.06
N ILE A 39 -18.23 6.24 -15.36
CA ILE A 39 -17.44 6.14 -16.58
C ILE A 39 -16.16 5.38 -16.24
N LYS A 40 -15.93 4.22 -16.87
CA LYS A 40 -14.71 3.45 -16.69
C LYS A 40 -13.64 3.95 -17.64
N PHE A 41 -12.44 4.18 -17.13
CA PHE A 41 -11.29 4.57 -17.93
C PHE A 41 -10.05 3.78 -17.57
N ASP A 42 -9.40 3.19 -18.59
CA ASP A 42 -8.16 2.45 -18.46
C ASP A 42 -7.00 3.24 -19.06
N PRO A 43 -6.09 3.79 -18.23
CA PRO A 43 -4.97 4.61 -18.70
C PRO A 43 -3.95 3.88 -19.58
N LYS A 44 -4.02 2.55 -19.72
CA LYS A 44 -3.18 1.81 -20.67
C LYS A 44 -3.44 2.23 -22.11
N ILE A 45 -4.65 2.71 -22.40
CA ILE A 45 -5.10 3.12 -23.74
C ILE A 45 -4.61 4.54 -24.09
N GLY A 46 -4.00 5.25 -23.13
CA GLY A 46 -3.42 6.58 -23.32
C GLY A 46 -3.84 7.58 -22.25
N SER A 47 -2.87 8.17 -21.56
CA SER A 47 -3.10 9.08 -20.43
C SER A 47 -3.76 10.42 -20.81
N LYS A 48 -3.82 10.76 -22.11
CA LYS A 48 -4.43 12.01 -22.60
C LYS A 48 -5.95 11.97 -22.68
N PHE A 49 -6.57 10.79 -22.73
CA PHE A 49 -8.00 10.66 -23.04
C PHE A 49 -8.94 10.97 -21.88
N PHE A 50 -8.51 10.92 -20.62
CA PHE A 50 -9.42 11.26 -19.52
C PHE A 50 -9.76 12.75 -19.45
N LEU A 51 -8.99 13.62 -20.13
CA LEU A 51 -9.27 15.05 -20.27
C LEU A 51 -10.58 15.34 -21.05
N GLN A 52 -11.10 14.35 -21.75
CA GLN A 52 -12.33 14.45 -22.55
C GLN A 52 -13.60 14.13 -21.76
N TYR A 53 -13.44 13.61 -20.54
CA TYR A 53 -14.58 13.19 -19.73
C TYR A 53 -15.06 14.30 -18.80
N ASN A 54 -16.29 14.75 -19.00
CA ASN A 54 -16.98 15.59 -18.03
C ASN A 54 -17.38 14.71 -16.82
N CYS A 55 -16.68 14.85 -15.70
CA CYS A 55 -16.92 14.12 -14.47
C CYS A 55 -16.82 15.03 -13.24
N ASP A 56 -17.55 14.69 -12.17
CA ASP A 56 -17.53 15.44 -10.92
C ASP A 56 -16.33 15.08 -10.05
N LEU A 57 -15.82 13.84 -10.19
CA LEU A 57 -14.64 13.35 -9.49
C LEU A 57 -14.07 12.08 -10.13
N ALA A 58 -12.82 11.78 -9.84
CA ALA A 58 -12.15 10.53 -10.19
C ALA A 58 -12.03 9.60 -8.98
N PHE A 59 -12.52 8.36 -9.13
CA PHE A 59 -12.20 7.29 -8.19
C PHE A 59 -10.97 6.53 -8.71
N ASN A 60 -9.85 6.65 -8.00
CA ASN A 60 -8.62 5.98 -8.39
C ASN A 60 -8.62 4.54 -7.85
N ALA A 61 -8.76 3.55 -8.73
CA ALA A 61 -8.64 2.11 -8.45
C ALA A 61 -7.40 1.50 -9.12
N LEU A 62 -6.44 2.34 -9.54
CA LEU A 62 -5.17 1.89 -10.09
C LEU A 62 -4.26 1.37 -8.96
N HIS A 63 -3.31 0.50 -9.31
CA HIS A 63 -2.30 -0.02 -8.39
C HIS A 63 -0.91 0.04 -8.99
N GLY A 64 0.11 0.17 -8.11
CA GLY A 64 1.50 0.24 -8.48
C GLY A 64 1.90 1.57 -9.16
N GLN A 65 2.96 1.51 -9.95
CA GLN A 65 3.46 2.68 -10.70
C GLN A 65 2.35 3.32 -11.52
N PHE A 66 2.41 4.63 -11.69
CA PHE A 66 1.39 5.49 -12.30
C PHE A 66 0.16 5.71 -11.40
N GLY A 67 -0.35 4.68 -10.70
CA GLY A 67 -1.55 4.75 -9.86
C GLY A 67 -1.30 5.24 -8.44
N GLU A 68 -0.15 4.86 -7.86
CA GLU A 68 0.17 5.05 -6.43
C GLU A 68 1.38 5.97 -6.18
N ASP A 69 2.06 6.42 -7.22
CA ASP A 69 3.35 7.15 -7.13
C ASP A 69 3.24 8.67 -7.28
N GLY A 70 2.03 9.21 -7.34
CA GLY A 70 1.75 10.64 -7.52
C GLY A 70 1.53 11.06 -8.97
N THR A 71 1.77 10.17 -9.95
CA THR A 71 1.67 10.51 -11.38
C THR A 71 0.24 10.82 -11.79
N ILE A 72 -0.70 9.89 -11.58
CA ILE A 72 -2.11 10.12 -11.91
C ILE A 72 -2.72 11.25 -11.07
N GLN A 73 -2.33 11.34 -9.79
CA GLN A 73 -2.76 12.40 -8.90
C GLN A 73 -2.34 13.78 -9.44
N SER A 74 -1.10 13.92 -9.94
CA SER A 74 -0.63 15.17 -10.56
C SER A 74 -1.41 15.54 -11.82
N LEU A 75 -1.80 14.55 -12.62
CA LEU A 75 -2.63 14.79 -13.80
C LEU A 75 -4.03 15.28 -13.42
N LEU A 76 -4.64 14.67 -12.38
CA LEU A 76 -5.96 15.06 -11.88
C LEU A 76 -5.95 16.47 -11.25
N GLU A 77 -4.89 16.81 -10.48
CA GLU A 77 -4.69 18.16 -9.92
C GLU A 77 -4.63 19.23 -11.02
N ARG A 78 -3.86 18.99 -12.09
CA ARG A 78 -3.76 19.92 -13.22
C ARG A 78 -5.10 20.17 -13.90
N GLN A 79 -5.98 19.18 -13.90
CA GLN A 79 -7.33 19.27 -14.46
C GLN A 79 -8.37 19.74 -13.44
N LYS A 80 -7.97 20.02 -12.21
CA LYS A 80 -8.86 20.40 -11.10
C LYS A 80 -9.99 19.37 -10.86
N ILE A 81 -9.73 18.10 -11.18
CA ILE A 81 -10.67 17.00 -10.95
C ILE A 81 -10.45 16.48 -9.53
N PRO A 82 -11.45 16.57 -8.64
CA PRO A 82 -11.39 15.95 -7.31
C PRO A 82 -11.13 14.44 -7.42
N TYR A 83 -10.35 13.86 -6.50
CA TYR A 83 -10.03 12.44 -6.56
C TYR A 83 -9.93 11.81 -5.18
N THR A 84 -10.07 10.47 -5.15
CA THR A 84 -9.98 9.68 -3.92
C THR A 84 -8.53 9.40 -3.53
N HIS A 85 -8.31 8.98 -2.28
CA HIS A 85 -7.02 8.61 -1.69
C HIS A 85 -6.08 9.81 -1.45
N SER A 86 -4.78 9.52 -1.28
CA SER A 86 -3.76 10.52 -0.93
C SER A 86 -3.32 11.35 -2.13
N GLY A 87 -2.80 12.54 -1.86
CA GLY A 87 -2.36 13.48 -2.88
C GLY A 87 -1.00 13.15 -3.49
N VAL A 88 -0.55 14.00 -4.40
CA VAL A 88 0.67 13.83 -5.20
C VAL A 88 1.90 13.55 -4.34
N LYS A 89 2.21 14.46 -3.39
CA LYS A 89 3.41 14.35 -2.54
C LYS A 89 3.36 13.14 -1.61
N SER A 90 2.21 12.89 -1.01
CA SER A 90 2.01 11.77 -0.07
C SER A 90 2.17 10.43 -0.77
N SER A 91 1.57 10.26 -1.95
CA SER A 91 1.69 9.05 -2.77
C SER A 91 3.14 8.82 -3.20
N ALA A 92 3.82 9.86 -3.72
CA ALA A 92 5.21 9.75 -4.14
C ALA A 92 6.17 9.43 -2.96
N ILE A 93 5.92 9.97 -1.77
CA ILE A 93 6.73 9.67 -0.57
C ILE A 93 6.45 8.24 -0.08
N ALA A 94 5.20 7.83 -0.02
CA ALA A 94 4.81 6.50 0.46
C ALA A 94 5.34 5.37 -0.45
N MET A 95 5.32 5.58 -1.77
CA MET A 95 5.85 4.62 -2.75
C MET A 95 7.38 4.47 -2.64
N ASP A 96 8.09 5.52 -2.25
CA ASP A 96 9.55 5.52 -2.03
C ASP A 96 9.87 5.08 -0.59
N LYS A 97 10.27 3.81 -0.42
CA LYS A 97 10.57 3.21 0.88
C LYS A 97 11.66 3.97 1.65
N LEU A 98 12.62 4.55 0.97
CA LEU A 98 13.67 5.34 1.62
C LEU A 98 13.12 6.66 2.17
N LYS A 99 12.28 7.35 1.38
CA LYS A 99 11.66 8.62 1.81
C LYS A 99 10.66 8.38 2.95
N SER A 100 9.81 7.35 2.84
CA SER A 100 8.83 7.02 3.87
C SER A 100 9.51 6.66 5.20
N LYS A 101 10.57 5.83 5.19
CA LYS A 101 11.33 5.48 6.39
C LYS A 101 12.00 6.70 7.05
N LYS A 102 12.57 7.62 6.27
CA LYS A 102 13.08 8.89 6.81
C LYS A 102 12.00 9.72 7.51
N LYS A 103 10.78 9.73 6.97
CA LYS A 103 9.62 10.37 7.62
C LYS A 103 9.21 9.66 8.91
N PHE A 104 9.18 8.33 8.92
CA PHE A 104 8.90 7.54 10.12
C PHE A 104 9.91 7.82 11.23
N ILE A 105 11.20 7.81 10.93
CA ILE A 105 12.27 8.12 11.91
C ILE A 105 12.09 9.54 12.47
N LYS A 106 11.86 10.54 11.61
CA LYS A 106 11.60 11.92 12.05
C LYS A 106 10.37 12.02 12.97
N ALA A 107 9.35 11.19 12.72
CA ALA A 107 8.15 11.10 13.54
C ALA A 107 8.32 10.18 14.78
N LYS A 108 9.54 9.71 15.08
CA LYS A 108 9.82 8.75 16.16
C LYS A 108 8.96 7.47 16.07
N ILE A 109 8.75 6.97 14.84
CA ILE A 109 8.11 5.69 14.56
C ILE A 109 9.20 4.69 14.22
N LYS A 110 9.26 3.59 14.98
CA LYS A 110 10.28 2.55 14.82
C LYS A 110 10.09 1.80 13.51
N THR A 111 11.16 1.68 12.72
CA THR A 111 11.21 0.93 11.46
C THR A 111 12.50 0.08 11.46
N PRO A 112 12.57 -1.05 10.72
CA PRO A 112 13.79 -1.85 10.65
C PRO A 112 15.01 -1.00 10.28
N GLU A 113 16.17 -1.32 10.86
CA GLU A 113 17.44 -0.73 10.43
C GLU A 113 17.65 -0.99 8.95
N PHE A 114 18.16 0.01 8.21
CA PHE A 114 18.30 -0.10 6.77
C PHE A 114 19.51 0.61 6.20
N LYS A 115 19.95 0.15 5.04
CA LYS A 115 21.02 0.75 4.24
C LYS A 115 20.67 0.73 2.75
N VAL A 116 21.08 1.75 2.02
CA VAL A 116 20.98 1.79 0.55
C VAL A 116 22.18 1.07 -0.03
N ILE A 117 21.93 0.12 -0.93
CA ILE A 117 22.93 -0.71 -1.62
C ILE A 117 22.98 -0.28 -3.09
N LYS A 118 24.15 0.14 -3.56
CA LYS A 118 24.41 0.50 -4.96
C LYS A 118 25.30 -0.54 -5.69
N LYS A 119 26.09 -1.28 -4.93
CA LYS A 119 26.98 -2.35 -5.40
C LYS A 119 27.05 -3.48 -4.36
N ILE A 120 27.46 -4.67 -4.76
CA ILE A 120 27.47 -5.85 -3.87
C ILE A 120 28.39 -5.64 -2.66
N SER A 121 29.51 -4.95 -2.82
CA SER A 121 30.40 -4.65 -1.69
C SER A 121 29.76 -3.80 -0.58
N ASP A 122 28.68 -3.06 -0.87
CA ASP A 122 27.97 -2.28 0.14
C ASP A 122 27.21 -3.19 1.14
N LEU A 123 27.01 -4.47 0.82
CA LEU A 123 26.41 -5.47 1.70
C LEU A 123 27.32 -5.92 2.83
N ASN A 124 28.61 -5.61 2.77
CA ASN A 124 29.55 -5.96 3.84
C ASN A 124 29.41 -4.97 5.02
N ASN A 125 28.34 -5.13 5.81
CA ASN A 125 27.97 -4.25 6.92
C ASN A 125 27.29 -5.05 8.06
N ILE A 126 26.97 -4.39 9.18
CA ILE A 126 26.38 -5.01 10.38
C ILE A 126 25.07 -5.75 10.08
N ILE A 127 24.20 -5.18 9.23
CA ILE A 127 22.91 -5.80 8.88
C ILE A 127 23.13 -7.15 8.20
N SER A 128 24.20 -7.30 7.41
CA SER A 128 24.50 -8.54 6.66
C SER A 128 24.96 -9.71 7.56
N LYS A 129 25.32 -9.45 8.81
CA LYS A 129 25.71 -10.50 9.79
C LYS A 129 24.51 -11.30 10.28
N LYS A 130 23.30 -10.78 10.15
CA LYS A 130 22.04 -11.40 10.56
C LYS A 130 21.17 -11.69 9.33
N LYS A 131 19.98 -12.22 9.55
CA LYS A 131 18.94 -12.34 8.53
C LYS A 131 18.50 -10.95 8.09
N PHE A 132 18.43 -10.74 6.78
CA PHE A 132 18.09 -9.42 6.20
C PHE A 132 17.23 -9.55 4.95
N VAL A 133 16.66 -8.44 4.53
CA VAL A 133 15.82 -8.32 3.32
C VAL A 133 16.49 -7.37 2.35
N LEU A 134 16.55 -7.75 1.07
CA LEU A 134 16.85 -6.85 -0.03
C LEU A 134 15.58 -6.60 -0.83
N LYS A 135 15.31 -5.35 -1.16
CA LYS A 135 14.12 -4.98 -1.93
C LYS A 135 14.35 -3.72 -2.76
N PRO A 136 13.68 -3.58 -3.92
CA PRO A 136 13.64 -2.31 -4.65
C PRO A 136 13.02 -1.21 -3.80
N ILE A 137 13.48 0.03 -4.02
CA ILE A 137 12.99 1.19 -3.24
C ILE A 137 11.55 1.56 -3.63
N ASN A 138 11.21 1.46 -4.92
CA ASN A 138 9.95 2.00 -5.50
C ASN A 138 9.05 0.92 -6.10
N GLU A 139 9.11 -0.34 -5.62
CA GLU A 139 8.22 -1.41 -6.05
C GLU A 139 7.24 -1.79 -4.93
N GLY A 140 6.02 -2.17 -5.33
CA GLY A 140 4.98 -2.69 -4.45
C GLY A 140 4.86 -4.22 -4.47
N SER A 141 3.85 -4.76 -3.80
CA SER A 141 3.40 -6.17 -3.87
C SER A 141 4.49 -7.22 -3.70
N SER A 142 5.50 -6.95 -2.89
CA SER A 142 6.65 -7.85 -2.66
C SER A 142 7.48 -8.18 -3.91
N VAL A 143 7.37 -7.40 -4.99
CA VAL A 143 8.15 -7.60 -6.22
C VAL A 143 9.62 -7.32 -5.96
N GLY A 144 10.49 -8.30 -6.27
CA GLY A 144 11.94 -8.18 -6.12
C GLY A 144 12.43 -8.21 -4.67
N VAL A 145 11.61 -8.71 -3.74
CA VAL A 145 12.00 -8.91 -2.34
C VAL A 145 12.76 -10.22 -2.20
N VAL A 146 13.98 -10.16 -1.67
CA VAL A 146 14.85 -11.30 -1.39
C VAL A 146 15.13 -11.35 0.11
N ILE A 147 14.87 -12.49 0.75
CA ILE A 147 15.18 -12.72 2.15
C ILE A 147 16.45 -13.57 2.22
N CYS A 148 17.49 -13.05 2.87
CA CYS A 148 18.78 -13.69 3.03
C CYS A 148 18.99 -14.10 4.49
N LYS A 149 19.40 -15.34 4.74
CA LYS A 149 19.76 -15.79 6.10
C LYS A 149 20.99 -15.04 6.62
N ASN A 150 21.97 -14.83 5.74
CA ASN A 150 23.21 -14.09 5.96
C ASN A 150 23.85 -13.76 4.60
N LEU A 151 25.02 -13.12 4.61
CA LEU A 151 25.72 -12.73 3.37
C LEU A 151 26.16 -13.93 2.52
N SER A 152 26.54 -15.06 3.14
CA SER A 152 26.99 -16.27 2.42
C SER A 152 25.85 -16.96 1.69
N SER A 153 24.62 -16.82 2.14
CA SER A 153 23.42 -17.38 1.49
C SER A 153 22.90 -16.52 0.33
N LEU A 154 23.58 -15.41 0.02
CA LEU A 154 23.14 -14.46 -0.99
C LEU A 154 23.39 -14.99 -2.41
N ASN A 155 22.35 -14.98 -3.23
CA ASN A 155 22.50 -15.16 -4.68
C ASN A 155 23.04 -13.85 -5.31
N LYS A 156 24.37 -13.78 -5.46
CA LYS A 156 25.05 -12.59 -6.00
C LYS A 156 24.62 -12.26 -7.44
N VAL A 157 24.27 -13.27 -8.24
CA VAL A 157 23.81 -13.09 -9.64
C VAL A 157 22.47 -12.37 -9.65
N GLU A 158 21.51 -12.84 -8.84
CA GLU A 158 20.19 -12.23 -8.70
C GLU A 158 20.29 -10.79 -8.22
N VAL A 159 21.12 -10.52 -7.21
CA VAL A 159 21.31 -9.15 -6.68
C VAL A 159 21.96 -8.25 -7.75
N LYS A 160 22.93 -8.74 -8.54
CA LYS A 160 23.48 -7.96 -9.66
C LYS A 160 22.39 -7.61 -10.68
N MET A 161 21.51 -8.57 -11.03
CA MET A 161 20.39 -8.33 -11.94
C MET A 161 19.45 -7.24 -11.38
N TYR A 162 19.12 -7.29 -10.08
CA TYR A 162 18.28 -6.28 -9.46
C TYR A 162 18.97 -4.91 -9.38
N LEU A 163 20.26 -4.86 -9.06
CA LEU A 163 21.02 -3.60 -9.09
C LEU A 163 21.08 -3.01 -10.51
N LYS A 164 21.29 -3.85 -11.54
CA LYS A 164 21.23 -3.40 -12.95
C LYS A 164 19.84 -2.85 -13.30
N LYS A 165 18.78 -3.50 -12.84
CA LYS A 165 17.39 -3.12 -13.16
C LYS A 165 16.90 -1.88 -12.40
N TYR A 166 17.24 -1.75 -11.11
CA TYR A 166 16.68 -0.73 -10.21
C TYR A 166 17.69 0.35 -9.82
N GLY A 167 18.96 0.21 -10.19
CA GLY A 167 20.06 1.11 -9.87
C GLY A 167 20.51 1.02 -8.41
N LYS A 168 19.59 0.85 -7.48
CA LYS A 168 19.83 0.74 -6.04
C LYS A 168 18.75 -0.09 -5.36
N LEU A 169 19.13 -0.77 -4.26
CA LEU A 169 18.24 -1.56 -3.43
C LEU A 169 18.25 -1.03 -2.00
N LEU A 170 17.21 -1.33 -1.25
CA LEU A 170 17.14 -1.15 0.18
C LEU A 170 17.46 -2.50 0.85
N GLN A 171 18.48 -2.51 1.70
CA GLN A 171 18.76 -3.59 2.64
C GLN A 171 18.13 -3.23 3.96
N GLU A 172 17.39 -4.16 4.57
CA GLU A 172 16.75 -3.99 5.87
C GLU A 172 17.04 -5.18 6.78
N GLU A 173 17.14 -4.93 8.08
CA GLU A 173 17.10 -5.99 9.08
C GLU A 173 15.77 -6.76 8.94
N PHE A 174 15.85 -8.09 8.95
CA PHE A 174 14.64 -8.92 8.98
C PHE A 174 14.08 -8.97 10.40
N ILE A 175 12.90 -8.39 10.59
CA ILE A 175 12.23 -8.43 11.90
C ILE A 175 11.39 -9.70 12.00
N GLU A 176 11.77 -10.58 12.94
CA GLU A 176 10.99 -11.76 13.26
C GLU A 176 9.78 -11.37 14.11
N GLY A 177 8.64 -12.00 13.87
CA GLY A 177 7.41 -11.74 14.63
C GLY A 177 6.16 -11.87 13.79
N LYS A 178 5.04 -11.43 14.36
CA LYS A 178 3.74 -11.43 13.71
C LYS A 178 3.70 -10.38 12.59
N GLU A 179 3.09 -10.74 11.47
CA GLU A 179 2.77 -9.78 10.41
C GLU A 179 1.40 -9.18 10.67
N VAL A 180 1.35 -7.88 10.91
CA VAL A 180 0.14 -7.16 11.28
C VAL A 180 -0.06 -6.01 10.32
N GLN A 181 -1.30 -5.82 9.85
CA GLN A 181 -1.65 -4.71 8.98
C GLN A 181 -2.80 -3.91 9.59
N ALA A 182 -2.68 -2.58 9.58
CA ALA A 182 -3.70 -1.70 10.15
C ALA A 182 -4.20 -0.70 9.13
N ALA A 183 -5.52 -0.45 9.12
CA ALA A 183 -6.17 0.50 8.22
C ALA A 183 -6.52 1.79 8.95
N VAL A 184 -6.32 2.91 8.24
CA VAL A 184 -6.75 4.25 8.65
C VAL A 184 -7.70 4.81 7.59
N MET A 185 -8.78 5.43 8.02
CA MET A 185 -9.77 6.11 7.18
C MET A 185 -9.94 7.55 7.70
N GLY A 186 -9.42 8.51 6.96
CA GLY A 186 -9.39 9.92 7.38
C GLY A 186 -8.67 10.13 8.71
N SER A 187 -9.41 10.50 9.75
CA SER A 187 -8.86 10.74 11.09
C SER A 187 -8.97 9.54 12.04
N LYS A 188 -9.46 8.38 11.57
CA LYS A 188 -9.75 7.21 12.42
C LYS A 188 -8.97 5.99 11.98
N ALA A 189 -8.23 5.37 12.91
CA ALA A 189 -7.74 4.01 12.74
C ALA A 189 -8.91 3.03 12.93
N LEU A 190 -9.15 2.16 11.93
CA LEU A 190 -10.30 1.25 11.91
C LEU A 190 -10.03 -0.02 12.70
N GLY A 191 -8.86 -0.60 12.51
CA GLY A 191 -8.50 -1.89 13.11
C GLY A 191 -7.19 -2.42 12.58
N ALA A 192 -6.76 -3.55 13.16
CA ALA A 192 -5.57 -4.25 12.74
C ALA A 192 -5.83 -5.76 12.61
N ILE A 193 -5.31 -6.36 11.55
CA ILE A 193 -5.43 -7.76 11.19
C ILE A 193 -4.06 -8.44 11.22
N GLU A 194 -3.98 -9.67 11.74
CA GLU A 194 -2.78 -10.49 11.67
C GLU A 194 -2.85 -11.40 10.45
N ILE A 195 -1.76 -11.46 9.70
CA ILE A 195 -1.60 -12.30 8.53
C ILE A 195 -0.71 -13.49 8.88
N LYS A 196 -1.24 -14.70 8.70
CA LYS A 196 -0.47 -15.95 8.81
C LYS A 196 -0.39 -16.61 7.42
N PRO A 197 0.67 -16.32 6.65
CA PRO A 197 0.87 -17.00 5.39
C PRO A 197 1.10 -18.50 5.62
N SER A 198 0.60 -19.35 4.75
CA SER A 198 0.86 -20.79 4.76
C SER A 198 2.29 -21.13 4.34
N ARG A 199 3.01 -20.16 3.75
CA ARG A 199 4.41 -20.22 3.33
C ARG A 199 5.24 -19.29 4.20
N ASN A 200 6.57 -19.44 4.13
CA ASN A 200 7.52 -18.65 4.94
C ASN A 200 7.47 -17.13 4.69
N PHE A 201 6.73 -16.66 3.68
CA PHE A 201 6.66 -15.23 3.33
C PHE A 201 5.31 -14.88 2.67
N TYR A 202 4.80 -13.67 2.94
CA TYR A 202 3.59 -13.11 2.36
C TYR A 202 3.93 -12.45 1.02
N ASP A 203 4.16 -13.27 -0.01
CA ASP A 203 4.48 -12.85 -1.37
C ASP A 203 3.23 -12.46 -2.18
N TYR A 204 3.44 -12.10 -3.47
CA TYR A 204 2.36 -11.75 -4.40
C TYR A 204 1.29 -12.85 -4.50
N ASN A 205 1.72 -14.12 -4.58
CA ASN A 205 0.79 -15.25 -4.66
C ASN A 205 0.00 -15.43 -3.35
N ALA A 206 0.65 -15.25 -2.21
CA ALA A 206 0.00 -15.31 -0.90
C ALA A 206 -1.03 -14.17 -0.70
N LYS A 207 -0.85 -13.02 -1.37
CA LYS A 207 -1.75 -11.86 -1.32
C LYS A 207 -2.99 -11.99 -2.21
N TYR A 208 -2.87 -12.59 -3.38
CA TYR A 208 -3.90 -12.48 -4.42
C TYR A 208 -4.42 -13.82 -4.96
N SER A 209 -3.82 -14.96 -4.58
CA SER A 209 -4.30 -16.29 -4.98
C SER A 209 -5.33 -16.81 -3.99
N ARG A 210 -6.50 -17.26 -4.49
CA ARG A 210 -7.51 -17.94 -3.67
C ARG A 210 -6.99 -19.24 -3.04
N ASN A 211 -5.99 -19.86 -3.65
CA ASN A 211 -5.38 -21.11 -3.19
C ASN A 211 -4.21 -20.90 -2.21
N ALA A 212 -3.91 -19.67 -1.83
CA ALA A 212 -2.74 -19.35 -1.01
C ALA A 212 -2.86 -19.86 0.44
N LYS A 213 -4.04 -20.26 0.90
CA LYS A 213 -4.33 -20.72 2.30
C LYS A 213 -3.79 -19.76 3.37
N THR A 214 -3.65 -18.46 3.04
CA THR A 214 -3.27 -17.44 4.01
C THR A 214 -4.42 -17.26 5.00
N LYS A 215 -4.11 -17.35 6.29
CA LYS A 215 -5.10 -17.12 7.35
C LYS A 215 -5.10 -15.65 7.74
N HIS A 216 -6.27 -15.04 7.74
CA HIS A 216 -6.54 -13.73 8.28
C HIS A 216 -7.10 -13.88 9.70
N ILE A 217 -6.53 -13.18 10.67
CA ILE A 217 -6.99 -13.18 12.06
C ILE A 217 -7.40 -11.75 12.40
N MET A 218 -8.71 -11.54 12.46
CA MET A 218 -9.32 -10.24 12.74
C MET A 218 -10.17 -10.31 14.01
N PRO A 219 -9.88 -9.51 15.07
CA PRO A 219 -8.73 -8.61 15.20
C PRO A 219 -7.41 -9.38 15.31
N ALA A 220 -6.29 -8.69 15.03
CA ALA A 220 -4.95 -9.27 15.22
C ALA A 220 -4.80 -9.81 16.65
N ASN A 221 -4.28 -11.03 16.75
CA ASN A 221 -4.06 -11.70 18.05
C ASN A 221 -2.88 -11.07 18.81
N LEU A 222 -3.12 -9.91 19.40
CA LEU A 222 -2.20 -9.12 20.19
C LEU A 222 -2.85 -8.78 21.53
N GLU A 223 -2.04 -8.57 22.57
CA GLU A 223 -2.51 -7.96 23.80
C GLU A 223 -3.17 -6.61 23.51
N LYS A 224 -4.25 -6.28 24.21
CA LYS A 224 -5.05 -5.04 23.99
C LYS A 224 -4.19 -3.77 23.97
N LYS A 225 -3.19 -3.67 24.84
CA LYS A 225 -2.25 -2.54 24.90
C LYS A 225 -1.42 -2.43 23.60
N ILE A 226 -0.92 -3.56 23.12
CA ILE A 226 -0.09 -3.64 21.90
C ILE A 226 -0.96 -3.37 20.66
N TYR A 227 -2.15 -3.96 20.59
CA TYR A 227 -3.12 -3.70 19.53
C TYR A 227 -3.42 -2.20 19.40
N ASN A 228 -3.74 -1.53 20.51
CA ASN A 228 -4.01 -0.10 20.51
C ASN A 228 -2.77 0.72 20.09
N LYS A 229 -1.56 0.30 20.50
CA LYS A 229 -0.30 0.94 20.09
C LYS A 229 -0.07 0.81 18.58
N VAL A 230 -0.40 -0.34 17.96
CA VAL A 230 -0.36 -0.53 16.50
C VAL A 230 -1.30 0.47 15.80
N LEU A 231 -2.53 0.62 16.27
CA LEU A 231 -3.50 1.57 15.71
C LEU A 231 -3.00 3.03 15.81
N GLN A 232 -2.45 3.41 16.97
CA GLN A 232 -1.86 4.74 17.18
C GLN A 232 -0.68 4.99 16.23
N ILE A 233 0.20 4.00 16.04
CA ILE A 233 1.35 4.12 15.13
C ILE A 233 0.88 4.21 13.69
N ALA A 234 -0.12 3.42 13.27
CA ALA A 234 -0.70 3.49 11.93
C ALA A 234 -1.27 4.89 11.64
N PHE A 235 -2.00 5.47 12.59
CA PHE A 235 -2.51 6.83 12.46
C PHE A 235 -1.40 7.88 12.40
N ARG A 236 -0.37 7.76 13.24
CA ARG A 236 0.81 8.64 13.21
C ARG A 236 1.57 8.53 11.89
N ALA A 237 1.70 7.32 11.33
CA ALA A 237 2.31 7.08 10.03
C ALA A 237 1.51 7.75 8.91
N HIS A 238 0.19 7.58 8.90
CA HIS A 238 -0.73 8.27 7.98
C HIS A 238 -0.51 9.80 8.03
N LYS A 239 -0.48 10.38 9.22
CA LYS A 239 -0.26 11.84 9.40
C LYS A 239 1.13 12.29 8.98
N CYS A 240 2.20 11.61 9.36
CA CYS A 240 3.56 12.04 9.07
C CYS A 240 3.92 11.98 7.57
N LEU A 241 3.21 11.14 6.81
CA LEU A 241 3.27 11.11 5.35
C LEU A 241 2.30 12.11 4.70
N SER A 242 1.51 12.85 5.47
CA SER A 242 0.44 13.75 5.00
C SER A 242 -0.59 13.02 4.14
N CYS A 243 -0.88 11.77 4.47
CA CYS A 243 -1.86 10.96 3.76
C CYS A 243 -3.28 11.48 3.98
N ARG A 244 -4.17 11.18 3.04
CA ARG A 244 -5.62 11.39 3.10
C ARG A 244 -6.35 10.15 2.60
N GLY A 245 -7.67 10.15 2.75
CA GLY A 245 -8.47 9.01 2.34
C GLY A 245 -8.22 7.79 3.21
N VAL A 246 -8.05 6.65 2.57
CA VAL A 246 -7.81 5.37 3.23
C VAL A 246 -6.38 4.92 3.01
N THR A 247 -5.70 4.50 4.08
CA THR A 247 -4.35 3.92 4.00
C THR A 247 -4.27 2.61 4.77
N ARG A 248 -3.29 1.78 4.42
CA ARG A 248 -2.91 0.58 5.16
C ARG A 248 -1.43 0.65 5.51
N SER A 249 -1.12 0.47 6.78
CA SER A 249 0.26 0.36 7.26
C SER A 249 0.58 -1.09 7.62
N ASP A 250 1.75 -1.57 7.18
CA ASP A 250 2.23 -2.93 7.36
C ASP A 250 3.30 -2.97 8.45
N PHE A 251 3.15 -3.90 9.41
CA PHE A 251 3.98 -3.98 10.62
C PHE A 251 4.56 -5.37 10.83
N ARG A 252 5.69 -5.41 11.55
CA ARG A 252 6.16 -6.58 12.29
C ARG A 252 6.06 -6.30 13.78
N VAL A 253 5.45 -7.23 14.52
CA VAL A 253 5.36 -7.18 15.99
C VAL A 253 6.14 -8.35 16.54
N THR A 254 7.24 -8.08 17.25
CA THR A 254 8.13 -9.11 17.79
C THR A 254 7.50 -9.84 18.99
N ARG A 255 8.15 -10.90 19.44
CA ARG A 255 7.73 -11.62 20.67
C ARG A 255 7.80 -10.74 21.91
N ASP A 256 8.73 -9.77 21.93
CA ASP A 256 8.92 -8.79 23.01
C ASP A 256 7.98 -7.57 22.85
N ASN A 257 6.95 -7.70 22.00
CA ASN A 257 5.95 -6.64 21.75
C ASN A 257 6.52 -5.34 21.15
N GLU A 258 7.71 -5.40 20.52
CA GLU A 258 8.25 -4.29 19.75
C GLU A 258 7.58 -4.18 18.40
N ILE A 259 7.16 -2.97 18.03
CA ILE A 259 6.38 -2.70 16.80
C ILE A 259 7.27 -1.98 15.80
N TYR A 260 7.45 -2.57 14.61
CA TYR A 260 8.21 -2.00 13.52
C TYR A 260 7.28 -1.76 12.31
N ILE A 261 7.20 -0.50 11.84
CA ILE A 261 6.51 -0.21 10.59
C ILE A 261 7.41 -0.56 9.40
N LEU A 262 6.87 -1.26 8.42
CA LEU A 262 7.56 -1.61 7.18
C LEU A 262 7.30 -0.58 6.08
N GLU A 263 6.02 -0.27 5.85
CA GLU A 263 5.55 0.67 4.83
C GLU A 263 4.12 1.14 5.13
N THR A 264 3.69 2.20 4.45
CA THR A 264 2.29 2.64 4.39
C THR A 264 1.85 2.72 2.95
N ASN A 265 0.80 2.00 2.60
CA ASN A 265 0.18 2.00 1.28
C ASN A 265 -0.93 3.06 1.25
N THR A 266 -0.82 4.01 0.32
CA THR A 266 -1.79 5.11 0.14
C THR A 266 -2.96 4.74 -0.76
N GLN A 267 -2.89 3.58 -1.43
CA GLN A 267 -3.93 3.07 -2.33
C GLN A 267 -4.16 1.58 -2.10
N PRO A 268 -4.64 1.18 -0.91
CA PRO A 268 -4.83 -0.23 -0.60
C PRO A 268 -5.89 -0.86 -1.53
N GLY A 269 -5.70 -2.15 -1.82
CA GLY A 269 -6.65 -2.92 -2.64
C GLY A 269 -8.06 -2.92 -2.06
N MET A 270 -9.06 -2.90 -2.93
CA MET A 270 -10.48 -2.94 -2.62
C MET A 270 -11.16 -4.16 -3.29
N THR A 271 -10.41 -5.26 -3.43
CA THR A 271 -10.99 -6.54 -3.88
C THR A 271 -11.69 -7.25 -2.73
N PRO A 272 -12.54 -8.25 -2.99
CA PRO A 272 -13.16 -9.06 -1.93
C PRO A 272 -12.17 -9.78 -1.00
N LEU A 273 -10.92 -9.97 -1.43
CA LEU A 273 -9.84 -10.57 -0.64
C LEU A 273 -8.90 -9.54 -0.02
N SER A 274 -9.19 -8.25 -0.16
CA SER A 274 -8.33 -7.17 0.34
C SER A 274 -8.60 -6.89 1.81
N LEU A 275 -7.52 -6.63 2.54
CA LEU A 275 -7.55 -6.49 3.99
C LEU A 275 -8.29 -5.24 4.48
N VAL A 276 -8.25 -4.13 3.72
CA VAL A 276 -8.93 -2.90 4.15
C VAL A 276 -10.46 -3.05 4.18
N PRO A 277 -11.13 -3.63 3.16
CA PRO A 277 -12.54 -3.99 3.27
C PRO A 277 -12.86 -4.88 4.46
N GLU A 278 -12.04 -5.90 4.75
CA GLU A 278 -12.22 -6.80 5.89
C GLU A 278 -12.08 -6.07 7.23
N ILE A 279 -11.06 -5.20 7.38
CA ILE A 279 -10.88 -4.37 8.58
C ILE A 279 -12.04 -3.37 8.75
N ALA A 280 -12.53 -2.77 7.67
CA ALA A 280 -13.65 -1.86 7.70
C ALA A 280 -14.94 -2.55 8.13
N ASP A 281 -15.21 -3.74 7.59
CA ASP A 281 -16.38 -4.55 7.95
C ASP A 281 -16.37 -4.94 9.42
N TYR A 282 -15.23 -5.40 9.95
CA TYR A 282 -15.04 -5.64 11.38
C TYR A 282 -15.34 -4.40 12.23
N SER A 283 -15.06 -3.20 11.71
CA SER A 283 -15.35 -1.92 12.38
C SER A 283 -16.79 -1.43 12.16
N GLY A 284 -17.68 -2.26 11.59
CA GLY A 284 -19.08 -1.93 11.30
C GLY A 284 -19.29 -1.06 10.05
N ILE A 285 -18.28 -0.97 9.17
CA ILE A 285 -18.33 -0.19 7.93
C ILE A 285 -18.39 -1.14 6.73
N ALA A 286 -19.58 -1.49 6.29
CA ALA A 286 -19.79 -2.31 5.10
C ALA A 286 -19.14 -1.68 3.85
N PHE A 287 -18.69 -2.51 2.91
CA PHE A 287 -17.93 -2.09 1.73
C PHE A 287 -18.57 -0.92 0.96
N VAL A 288 -19.88 -0.96 0.73
CA VAL A 288 -20.59 0.12 0.02
C VAL A 288 -20.53 1.44 0.79
N LYS A 289 -20.58 1.40 2.14
CA LYS A 289 -20.42 2.60 3.00
C LYS A 289 -19.00 3.12 2.96
N LEU A 290 -17.99 2.23 2.93
CA LEU A 290 -16.58 2.60 2.75
C LEU A 290 -16.38 3.35 1.42
N ILE A 291 -16.88 2.80 0.31
CA ILE A 291 -16.79 3.44 -1.01
C ILE A 291 -17.53 4.79 -1.03
N LYS A 292 -18.73 4.87 -0.41
CA LYS A 292 -19.48 6.14 -0.27
C LYS A 292 -18.66 7.19 0.46
N TRP A 293 -18.03 6.81 1.57
CA TRP A 293 -17.18 7.72 2.34
C TRP A 293 -15.99 8.22 1.50
N MET A 294 -15.33 7.33 0.75
CA MET A 294 -14.21 7.71 -0.12
C MET A 294 -14.61 8.68 -1.22
N VAL A 295 -15.83 8.55 -1.77
CA VAL A 295 -16.39 9.49 -2.74
C VAL A 295 -16.65 10.86 -2.10
N LEU A 296 -17.15 10.89 -0.86
CA LEU A 296 -17.41 12.13 -0.14
C LEU A 296 -16.12 12.84 0.32
N ASP A 297 -15.05 12.08 0.60
CA ASP A 297 -13.73 12.59 0.98
C ASP A 297 -12.94 13.13 -0.24
N ALA A 298 -13.35 12.81 -1.47
CA ALA A 298 -12.62 13.20 -2.68
C ALA A 298 -12.53 14.73 -2.82
N SER A 299 -11.32 15.23 -3.11
CA SER A 299 -11.04 16.66 -3.26
C SER A 299 -9.80 16.86 -4.13
N THR A 300 -9.52 18.10 -4.51
CA THR A 300 -8.24 18.57 -5.05
C THR A 300 -7.34 19.08 -3.91
N ASN A 301 -6.11 19.42 -4.20
CA ASN A 301 -5.12 19.96 -3.24
C ASN A 301 -4.87 19.02 -2.04
N ARG A 302 -4.73 17.75 -2.36
CA ARG A 302 -4.55 16.68 -1.36
C ARG A 302 -3.08 16.47 -0.96
#